data_e4af77be6c61ee162455355c55f06a9e
#
_entry.id   e4af77be6c61ee162455355c55f06a9e
#
_cell.length_a   1.000
_cell.length_b   1.000
_cell.length_c   1.000
_cell.angle_alpha   90.00
_cell.angle_beta   90.00
_cell.angle_gamma   90.00
#
_symmetry.space_group_name_H-M   'P 1'
#
loop_
_entity.id
_entity.type
_entity.pdbx_description
1 polymer ?
#
loop_
_entity_poly.entity_id
_entity_poly.type
_entity_poly.pdbx_seq_one_letter_code
_entity_poly.pdbx_strand_id
1 'polypeptide(L)'
;MRKNKILIMGASNSILPGGLRAGLSQSNVDFDNLSIGGSIASSKIYIILKYKQRIKEADLVILECNLADVDRVVFDDIGFEECIRNTCWLYEELYKINEKVLNLLLVNTHKNEVEKYIRNIHKLLCNKYGFNSIDMHSYYESREILNFFLSHPDPTHQISTIMYNLGKNIVTNIENFKKSKINIKQHNPLFLYLTPLDLDLIEGNLQYSLKKHPLFQECQTYRIELNTKLKFPTKYSNFILIGMHTYNEELKIKNWMKKRQSYGNIAITNDTCCIVKAAACYNTFLDIKKHFIIDKNTYIKFETNKPATENSFMVVFSENKKNTLNYI
;
A
#
# COMPACT_ATOMS: atom_id res chain seq x y z
N MET A 1 18.50 -0.37 -28.14
CA MET A 1 17.30 0.39 -27.68
C MET A 1 17.22 0.29 -26.17
N ARG A 2 16.85 1.38 -25.49
CA ARG A 2 16.56 1.36 -24.04
C ARG A 2 15.31 0.50 -23.80
N LYS A 3 15.33 -0.38 -22.80
CA LYS A 3 14.14 -1.10 -22.37
C LYS A 3 13.15 -0.15 -21.68
N ASN A 4 11.87 -0.34 -21.92
CA ASN A 4 10.83 0.38 -21.17
C ASN A 4 10.85 -0.02 -19.69
N LYS A 5 10.81 0.94 -18.79
CA LYS A 5 10.78 0.74 -17.35
C LYS A 5 9.33 0.69 -16.86
N ILE A 6 8.88 -0.48 -16.43
CA ILE A 6 7.54 -0.68 -15.84
C ILE A 6 7.68 -0.85 -14.34
N LEU A 7 6.93 -0.05 -13.59
CA LEU A 7 6.88 -0.13 -12.14
C LEU A 7 5.46 -0.48 -11.69
N ILE A 8 5.32 -1.44 -10.75
CA ILE A 8 4.02 -1.78 -10.15
C ILE A 8 3.99 -1.48 -8.66
N MET A 9 2.91 -0.86 -8.22
CA MET A 9 2.52 -0.66 -6.83
C MET A 9 1.19 -1.38 -6.60
N GLY A 10 1.27 -2.63 -6.17
CA GLY A 10 0.10 -3.48 -6.02
C GLY A 10 -0.04 -4.08 -4.62
N ALA A 11 -1.03 -4.96 -4.49
CA ALA A 11 -1.25 -5.81 -3.33
C ALA A 11 -0.79 -7.26 -3.62
N SER A 12 -1.47 -8.25 -3.07
CA SER A 12 -1.06 -9.66 -3.19
C SER A 12 -1.08 -10.20 -4.63
N ASN A 13 -2.03 -9.80 -5.46
CA ASN A 13 -2.09 -10.21 -6.88
C ASN A 13 -0.85 -9.79 -7.67
N SER A 14 -0.20 -8.71 -7.27
CA SER A 14 1.02 -8.18 -7.89
C SER A 14 2.30 -8.85 -7.37
N ILE A 15 2.22 -9.63 -6.29
CA ILE A 15 3.37 -10.32 -5.67
C ILE A 15 3.40 -11.80 -6.07
N LEU A 16 2.23 -12.42 -6.25
CA LEU A 16 2.12 -13.86 -6.54
C LEU A 16 3.01 -14.28 -7.72
N PRO A 17 3.81 -15.36 -7.57
CA PRO A 17 4.82 -15.75 -8.56
C PRO A 17 4.16 -16.26 -9.82
N GLY A 18 3.70 -16.54 -10.53
CA GLY A 18 3.09 -17.12 -11.74
C GLY A 18 1.98 -16.29 -12.38
N GLY A 19 1.58 -15.18 -11.73
CA GLY A 19 0.50 -14.32 -12.20
C GLY A 19 0.99 -13.04 -12.89
N LEU A 20 0.40 -11.91 -12.50
CA LEU A 20 0.66 -10.58 -13.09
C LEU A 20 2.16 -10.25 -13.12
N ARG A 21 2.86 -10.48 -12.02
CA ARG A 21 4.30 -10.27 -11.91
C ARG A 21 5.08 -11.00 -13.00
N ALA A 22 4.80 -12.29 -13.21
CA ALA A 22 5.50 -13.08 -14.24
C ALA A 22 5.17 -12.59 -15.65
N GLY A 23 3.93 -12.18 -15.89
CA GLY A 23 3.52 -11.59 -17.16
C GLY A 23 4.19 -10.24 -17.46
N LEU A 24 4.43 -9.42 -16.45
CA LEU A 24 5.12 -8.13 -16.58
C LEU A 24 6.65 -8.28 -16.71
N SER A 25 7.24 -9.35 -16.14
CA SER A 25 8.70 -9.59 -16.15
C SER A 25 9.19 -10.17 -17.49
N GLN A 26 8.85 -9.54 -18.61
CA GLN A 26 9.33 -9.96 -19.93
C GLN A 26 10.75 -9.45 -20.18
N SER A 27 11.51 -10.15 -21.02
CA SER A 27 12.93 -9.85 -21.29
C SER A 27 13.19 -8.48 -21.95
N ASN A 28 12.17 -7.91 -22.58
CA ASN A 28 12.23 -6.61 -23.27
C ASN A 28 11.88 -5.41 -22.39
N VAL A 29 11.56 -5.61 -21.12
CA VAL A 29 11.27 -4.54 -20.16
C VAL A 29 12.20 -4.59 -18.95
N ASP A 30 12.38 -3.43 -18.31
CA ASP A 30 12.96 -3.29 -16.98
C ASP A 30 11.80 -3.20 -15.98
N PHE A 31 11.54 -4.31 -15.26
CA PHE A 31 10.39 -4.46 -14.39
C PHE A 31 10.74 -4.28 -12.92
N ASP A 32 10.05 -3.36 -12.28
CA ASP A 32 10.23 -3.00 -10.89
C ASP A 32 8.95 -3.23 -10.08
N ASN A 33 9.02 -4.03 -9.00
CA ASN A 33 7.85 -4.38 -8.18
C ASN A 33 7.97 -3.82 -6.77
N LEU A 34 7.20 -2.78 -6.47
CA LEU A 34 7.12 -2.12 -5.16
C LEU A 34 5.88 -2.57 -4.35
N SER A 35 5.24 -3.67 -4.72
CA SER A 35 4.00 -4.12 -4.09
C SER A 35 4.23 -4.64 -2.66
N ILE A 36 3.24 -4.41 -1.79
CA ILE A 36 3.16 -4.95 -0.43
C ILE A 36 1.85 -5.74 -0.31
N GLY A 37 1.91 -6.96 0.22
CA GLY A 37 0.73 -7.81 0.35
C GLY A 37 -0.36 -7.18 1.23
N GLY A 38 -1.63 -7.28 0.80
CA GLY A 38 -2.79 -6.74 1.53
C GLY A 38 -2.75 -5.23 1.76
N SER A 39 -1.99 -4.49 0.96
CA SER A 39 -1.78 -3.06 1.14
C SER A 39 -2.82 -2.22 0.39
N ILE A 40 -3.32 -1.19 1.03
CA ILE A 40 -4.30 -0.22 0.53
C ILE A 40 -3.68 1.10 0.10
N ALA A 41 -4.49 2.09 -0.22
CA ALA A 41 -4.06 3.40 -0.72
C ALA A 41 -3.01 4.10 0.16
N SER A 42 -3.15 4.08 1.49
CA SER A 42 -2.19 4.68 2.44
C SER A 42 -0.77 4.11 2.29
N SER A 43 -0.65 2.80 2.12
CA SER A 43 0.64 2.15 1.89
C SER A 43 1.27 2.53 0.55
N LYS A 44 0.46 2.83 -0.48
CA LYS A 44 0.97 3.30 -1.77
C LYS A 44 1.48 4.74 -1.67
N ILE A 45 0.83 5.61 -0.87
CA ILE A 45 1.36 6.95 -0.57
C ILE A 45 2.75 6.83 0.06
N TYR A 46 2.90 5.94 1.04
CA TYR A 46 4.20 5.64 1.64
C TYR A 46 5.24 5.18 0.60
N ILE A 47 4.87 4.27 -0.30
CA ILE A 47 5.74 3.80 -1.39
C ILE A 47 6.15 4.97 -2.30
N ILE A 48 5.22 5.87 -2.63
CA ILE A 48 5.47 7.06 -3.43
C ILE A 48 6.52 7.95 -2.76
N LEU A 49 6.39 8.21 -1.48
CA LEU A 49 7.34 9.05 -0.74
C LEU A 49 8.73 8.43 -0.68
N LYS A 50 8.80 7.12 -0.42
CA LYS A 50 10.06 6.38 -0.29
C LYS A 50 10.80 6.20 -1.61
N TYR A 51 10.07 5.95 -2.69
CA TYR A 51 10.64 5.57 -3.98
C TYR A 51 10.34 6.60 -5.08
N LYS A 52 10.14 7.85 -4.70
CA LYS A 52 9.73 8.97 -5.57
C LYS A 52 10.49 9.01 -6.89
N GLN A 53 11.83 8.91 -6.84
CA GLN A 53 12.66 8.99 -8.03
C GLN A 53 12.44 7.80 -8.97
N ARG A 54 12.31 6.60 -8.43
CA ARG A 54 12.06 5.38 -9.25
C ARG A 54 10.70 5.45 -9.96
N ILE A 55 9.68 5.97 -9.27
CA ILE A 55 8.33 6.14 -9.82
C ILE A 55 8.35 7.22 -10.92
N LYS A 56 9.06 8.33 -10.69
CA LYS A 56 9.21 9.40 -11.68
C LYS A 56 9.90 8.93 -12.97
N GLU A 57 10.85 8.03 -12.86
CA GLU A 57 11.62 7.50 -13.98
C GLU A 57 10.93 6.36 -14.74
N ALA A 58 9.82 5.83 -14.22
CA ALA A 58 9.09 4.76 -14.89
C ALA A 58 8.38 5.25 -16.15
N ASP A 59 8.51 4.48 -17.23
CA ASP A 59 7.79 4.73 -18.48
C ASP A 59 6.29 4.37 -18.36
N LEU A 60 5.95 3.49 -17.40
CA LEU A 60 4.58 3.16 -17.01
C LEU A 60 4.54 2.79 -15.53
N VAL A 61 3.66 3.42 -14.78
CA VAL A 61 3.33 3.04 -13.39
C VAL A 61 2.01 2.28 -13.38
N ILE A 62 2.00 1.07 -12.81
CA ILE A 62 0.79 0.26 -12.64
C ILE A 62 0.36 0.36 -11.19
N LEU A 63 -0.89 0.74 -10.95
CA LEU A 63 -1.54 0.77 -9.64
C LEU A 63 -2.54 -0.39 -9.54
N GLU A 64 -2.45 -1.22 -8.51
CA GLU A 64 -3.41 -2.27 -8.17
C GLU A 64 -3.68 -2.22 -6.66
N CYS A 65 -4.86 -1.78 -6.24
CA CYS A 65 -5.22 -1.71 -4.82
C CYS A 65 -6.71 -1.93 -4.52
N ASN A 66 -7.61 -1.89 -5.50
CA ASN A 66 -9.05 -1.91 -5.25
C ASN A 66 -9.51 -3.12 -4.43
N LEU A 67 -8.93 -4.31 -4.62
CA LEU A 67 -9.31 -5.51 -3.85
C LEU A 67 -8.92 -5.38 -2.38
N ALA A 68 -7.70 -4.91 -2.12
CA ALA A 68 -7.24 -4.70 -0.75
C ALA A 68 -8.06 -3.60 -0.04
N ASP A 69 -8.42 -2.53 -0.76
CA ASP A 69 -9.28 -1.46 -0.23
C ASP A 69 -10.67 -2.02 0.18
N VAL A 70 -11.28 -2.88 -0.65
CA VAL A 70 -12.55 -3.55 -0.32
C VAL A 70 -12.40 -4.43 0.91
N ASP A 71 -11.39 -5.32 0.93
CA ASP A 71 -11.20 -6.27 2.02
C ASP A 71 -10.99 -5.56 3.35
N ARG A 72 -10.17 -4.50 3.38
CA ARG A 72 -9.89 -3.75 4.61
C ARG A 72 -11.10 -3.02 5.16
N VAL A 73 -11.99 -2.53 4.31
CA VAL A 73 -13.26 -1.93 4.74
C VAL A 73 -14.24 -3.00 5.22
N VAL A 74 -14.37 -4.11 4.49
CA VAL A 74 -15.29 -5.22 4.85
C VAL A 74 -14.89 -5.86 6.17
N PHE A 75 -13.59 -6.00 6.44
CA PHE A 75 -13.07 -6.57 7.70
C PHE A 75 -12.91 -5.53 8.82
N ASP A 76 -13.38 -4.31 8.62
CA ASP A 76 -13.32 -3.22 9.59
C ASP A 76 -11.89 -2.84 10.04
N ASP A 77 -10.91 -3.11 9.20
CA ASP A 77 -9.51 -2.71 9.44
C ASP A 77 -9.29 -1.21 9.23
N ILE A 78 -10.10 -0.59 8.34
CA ILE A 78 -10.16 0.86 8.09
C ILE A 78 -11.61 1.29 7.88
N GLY A 79 -11.97 2.52 8.23
CA GLY A 79 -13.27 3.10 7.93
C GLY A 79 -13.44 3.39 6.43
N PHE A 80 -14.69 3.36 5.96
CA PHE A 80 -15.00 3.61 4.55
C PHE A 80 -14.56 5.02 4.12
N GLU A 81 -14.84 6.03 4.94
CA GLU A 81 -14.45 7.43 4.67
C GLU A 81 -12.93 7.60 4.62
N GLU A 82 -12.20 6.99 5.56
CA GLU A 82 -10.73 7.01 5.54
C GLU A 82 -10.16 6.31 4.31
N CYS A 83 -10.77 5.20 3.88
CA CYS A 83 -10.37 4.50 2.68
C CYS A 83 -10.51 5.41 1.44
N ILE A 84 -11.67 6.05 1.28
CA ILE A 84 -11.92 7.00 0.18
C ILE A 84 -10.95 8.17 0.22
N ARG A 85 -10.78 8.80 1.38
CA ARG A 85 -9.84 9.91 1.58
C ARG A 85 -8.42 9.52 1.16
N ASN A 86 -7.93 8.38 1.64
CA ASN A 86 -6.60 7.90 1.34
C ASN A 86 -6.44 7.57 -0.15
N THR A 87 -7.50 7.04 -0.79
CA THR A 87 -7.52 6.79 -2.22
C THR A 87 -7.46 8.10 -3.02
N CYS A 88 -8.21 9.13 -2.64
CA CYS A 88 -8.13 10.45 -3.28
C CYS A 88 -6.72 11.04 -3.17
N TRP A 89 -6.11 10.97 -1.99
CA TRP A 89 -4.74 11.43 -1.77
C TRP A 89 -3.72 10.65 -2.61
N LEU A 90 -3.85 9.34 -2.68
CA LEU A 90 -2.98 8.50 -3.50
C LEU A 90 -2.94 8.94 -4.95
N TYR A 91 -4.12 9.14 -5.56
CA TYR A 91 -4.19 9.52 -6.98
C TYR A 91 -3.57 10.88 -7.24
N GLU A 92 -3.75 11.85 -6.34
CA GLU A 92 -3.12 13.16 -6.46
C GLU A 92 -1.61 13.07 -6.28
N GLU A 93 -1.10 12.31 -5.28
CA GLU A 93 0.34 12.13 -5.10
C GLU A 93 0.98 11.43 -6.30
N LEU A 94 0.31 10.43 -6.86
CA LEU A 94 0.81 9.72 -8.03
C LEU A 94 0.82 10.63 -9.27
N TYR A 95 -0.22 11.43 -9.47
CA TYR A 95 -0.30 12.41 -10.55
C TYR A 95 0.81 13.48 -10.49
N LYS A 96 1.21 13.91 -9.29
CA LYS A 96 2.33 14.85 -9.11
C LYS A 96 3.68 14.32 -9.60
N ILE A 97 3.82 13.00 -9.71
CA ILE A 97 5.12 12.34 -9.93
C ILE A 97 5.22 11.68 -11.29
N ASN A 98 4.14 11.05 -11.75
CA ASN A 98 4.13 10.34 -13.02
C ASN A 98 2.82 10.56 -13.77
N GLU A 99 2.95 10.95 -15.04
CA GLU A 99 1.81 11.25 -15.91
C GLU A 99 1.26 10.00 -16.62
N LYS A 100 2.04 8.91 -16.72
CA LYS A 100 1.67 7.68 -17.42
C LYS A 100 1.35 6.57 -16.43
N VAL A 101 0.12 6.58 -15.94
CA VAL A 101 -0.37 5.63 -14.94
C VAL A 101 -1.43 4.72 -15.55
N LEU A 102 -1.37 3.44 -15.22
CA LEU A 102 -2.38 2.44 -15.51
C LEU A 102 -2.95 1.90 -14.20
N ASN A 103 -4.24 2.12 -13.97
CA ASN A 103 -4.95 1.53 -12.84
C ASN A 103 -5.59 0.20 -13.25
N LEU A 104 -5.28 -0.88 -12.50
CA LEU A 104 -5.89 -2.19 -12.67
C LEU A 104 -7.00 -2.38 -11.63
N LEU A 105 -8.24 -2.44 -12.10
CA LEU A 105 -9.40 -2.77 -11.29
C LEU A 105 -9.71 -4.25 -11.45
N LEU A 106 -9.33 -5.03 -10.45
CA LEU A 106 -9.51 -6.47 -10.43
C LEU A 106 -10.89 -6.85 -9.86
N VAL A 107 -11.37 -8.04 -10.20
CA VAL A 107 -12.68 -8.52 -9.75
C VAL A 107 -12.59 -9.01 -8.31
N ASN A 108 -13.43 -8.47 -7.43
CA ASN A 108 -13.68 -9.01 -6.10
C ASN A 108 -14.91 -9.88 -6.14
N THR A 109 -14.83 -11.09 -5.56
CA THR A 109 -15.97 -12.01 -5.51
C THR A 109 -16.85 -11.79 -4.28
N HIS A 110 -16.46 -10.92 -3.35
CA HIS A 110 -17.36 -10.48 -2.29
C HIS A 110 -18.53 -9.71 -2.89
N LYS A 111 -19.71 -10.30 -2.84
CA LYS A 111 -20.96 -9.69 -3.32
C LYS A 111 -21.45 -8.66 -2.30
N ASN A 112 -20.83 -7.48 -2.25
CA ASN A 112 -21.26 -6.40 -1.36
C ASN A 112 -21.24 -5.04 -2.07
N GLU A 113 -22.01 -4.10 -1.55
CA GLU A 113 -22.07 -2.75 -2.09
C GLU A 113 -20.75 -1.99 -1.97
N VAL A 114 -19.91 -2.34 -0.98
CA VAL A 114 -18.59 -1.70 -0.77
C VAL A 114 -17.70 -1.86 -2.00
N GLU A 115 -17.69 -3.07 -2.63
CA GLU A 115 -16.93 -3.32 -3.87
C GLU A 115 -17.34 -2.33 -4.96
N LYS A 116 -18.62 -2.20 -5.21
CA LYS A 116 -19.18 -1.31 -6.25
C LYS A 116 -18.79 0.14 -5.99
N TYR A 117 -18.90 0.62 -4.75
CA TYR A 117 -18.53 1.98 -4.41
C TYR A 117 -17.04 2.23 -4.58
N ILE A 118 -16.17 1.37 -4.04
CA ILE A 118 -14.72 1.52 -4.15
C ILE A 118 -14.28 1.47 -5.61
N ARG A 119 -14.78 0.52 -6.41
CA ARG A 119 -14.48 0.43 -7.83
C ARG A 119 -14.90 1.70 -8.59
N ASN A 120 -16.09 2.25 -8.29
CA ASN A 120 -16.55 3.49 -8.91
C ASN A 120 -15.68 4.69 -8.52
N ILE A 121 -15.22 4.79 -7.28
CA ILE A 121 -14.29 5.84 -6.85
C ILE A 121 -12.99 5.77 -7.63
N HIS A 122 -12.40 4.59 -7.78
CA HIS A 122 -11.21 4.43 -8.61
C HIS A 122 -11.45 4.86 -10.07
N LYS A 123 -12.60 4.51 -10.65
CA LYS A 123 -12.96 4.93 -12.02
C LYS A 123 -13.10 6.45 -12.13
N LEU A 124 -13.78 7.08 -11.18
CA LEU A 124 -13.94 8.54 -11.14
C LEU A 124 -12.57 9.24 -11.02
N LEU A 125 -11.69 8.72 -10.17
CA LEU A 125 -10.35 9.27 -9.99
C LEU A 125 -9.46 9.06 -11.24
N CYS A 126 -9.55 7.90 -11.91
CA CYS A 126 -8.88 7.70 -13.20
C CYS A 126 -9.31 8.76 -14.22
N ASN A 127 -10.61 9.02 -14.33
CA ASN A 127 -11.14 10.04 -15.23
C ASN A 127 -10.66 11.45 -14.81
N LYS A 128 -10.75 11.78 -13.52
CA LYS A 128 -10.31 13.07 -12.97
C LYS A 128 -8.84 13.37 -13.26
N TYR A 129 -7.97 12.37 -13.13
CA TYR A 129 -6.52 12.55 -13.30
C TYR A 129 -6.03 12.14 -14.70
N GLY A 130 -6.91 11.71 -15.60
CA GLY A 130 -6.55 11.28 -16.96
C GLY A 130 -5.68 10.04 -16.99
N PHE A 131 -5.80 9.15 -16.00
CA PHE A 131 -5.07 7.90 -15.93
C PHE A 131 -5.71 6.84 -16.83
N ASN A 132 -4.88 5.94 -17.35
CA ASN A 132 -5.38 4.76 -18.04
C ASN A 132 -6.00 3.79 -17.03
N SER A 133 -7.01 3.02 -17.46
CA SER A 133 -7.62 2.00 -16.60
C SER A 133 -7.95 0.73 -17.37
N ILE A 134 -7.76 -0.41 -16.72
CA ILE A 134 -8.28 -1.71 -17.15
C ILE A 134 -9.24 -2.17 -16.05
N ASP A 135 -10.54 -2.21 -16.35
CA ASP A 135 -11.59 -2.68 -15.46
C ASP A 135 -11.95 -4.12 -15.83
N MET A 136 -11.40 -5.08 -15.11
CA MET A 136 -11.62 -6.51 -15.36
C MET A 136 -13.06 -6.93 -15.09
N HIS A 137 -13.75 -6.27 -14.14
CA HIS A 137 -15.16 -6.55 -13.89
C HIS A 137 -16.01 -6.20 -15.13
N SER A 138 -15.91 -4.97 -15.63
CA SER A 138 -16.64 -4.54 -16.83
C SER A 138 -16.24 -5.35 -18.06
N TYR A 139 -14.97 -5.76 -18.16
CA TYR A 139 -14.50 -6.62 -19.24
C TYR A 139 -15.17 -7.99 -19.20
N TYR A 140 -15.22 -8.66 -18.03
CA TYR A 140 -15.86 -9.98 -17.90
C TYR A 140 -17.39 -9.90 -18.07
N GLU A 141 -18.00 -8.82 -17.58
CA GLU A 141 -19.43 -8.56 -17.77
C GLU A 141 -19.78 -8.44 -19.26
N SER A 142 -19.02 -7.65 -20.02
CA SER A 142 -19.23 -7.47 -21.47
C SER A 142 -19.00 -8.74 -22.30
N ARG A 143 -18.35 -9.75 -21.73
CA ARG A 143 -18.10 -11.08 -22.34
C ARG A 143 -19.02 -12.16 -21.80
N GLU A 144 -19.97 -11.82 -20.92
CA GLU A 144 -20.91 -12.74 -20.29
C GLU A 144 -20.25 -13.87 -19.47
N ILE A 145 -18.98 -13.63 -19.00
CA ILE A 145 -18.20 -14.59 -18.22
C ILE A 145 -17.99 -14.15 -16.77
N LEU A 146 -18.59 -13.04 -16.34
CA LEU A 146 -18.41 -12.51 -15.00
C LEU A 146 -18.82 -13.53 -13.92
N ASN A 147 -19.93 -14.26 -14.11
CA ASN A 147 -20.39 -15.25 -13.14
C ASN A 147 -19.38 -16.37 -12.89
N PHE A 148 -18.63 -16.77 -13.92
CA PHE A 148 -17.55 -17.74 -13.77
C PHE A 148 -16.48 -17.21 -12.79
N PHE A 149 -16.08 -15.95 -12.92
CA PHE A 149 -15.08 -15.34 -12.01
C PHE A 149 -15.65 -15.11 -10.61
N LEU A 150 -16.91 -14.72 -10.48
CA LEU A 150 -17.58 -14.54 -9.19
C LEU A 150 -17.78 -15.84 -8.43
N SER A 151 -17.72 -17.01 -9.09
CA SER A 151 -17.78 -18.33 -8.46
C SER A 151 -16.40 -18.87 -8.05
N HIS A 152 -15.32 -18.14 -8.30
CA HIS A 152 -13.97 -18.56 -7.92
C HIS A 152 -13.86 -18.70 -6.39
N PRO A 153 -13.29 -19.79 -5.86
CA PRO A 153 -13.25 -20.05 -4.43
C PRO A 153 -12.36 -19.10 -3.64
N ASP A 154 -11.37 -18.48 -4.30
CA ASP A 154 -10.55 -17.44 -3.71
C ASP A 154 -11.15 -16.06 -4.07
N PRO A 155 -11.69 -15.32 -3.09
CA PRO A 155 -12.40 -14.07 -3.38
C PRO A 155 -11.48 -12.93 -3.78
N THR A 156 -10.20 -13.01 -3.49
CA THR A 156 -9.25 -11.89 -3.62
C THR A 156 -8.14 -12.12 -4.61
N HIS A 157 -7.78 -13.39 -4.86
CA HIS A 157 -6.72 -13.70 -5.80
C HIS A 157 -7.28 -14.16 -7.15
N GLN A 158 -6.84 -13.49 -8.18
CA GLN A 158 -7.25 -13.78 -9.55
C GLN A 158 -6.57 -15.05 -10.08
N ILE A 159 -7.17 -15.67 -11.09
CA ILE A 159 -6.61 -16.86 -11.76
C ILE A 159 -5.24 -16.51 -12.37
N SER A 160 -4.19 -17.19 -11.92
CA SER A 160 -2.79 -16.89 -12.24
C SER A 160 -2.52 -16.83 -13.74
N THR A 161 -3.06 -17.76 -14.54
CA THR A 161 -2.87 -17.77 -16.00
C THR A 161 -3.46 -16.54 -16.67
N ILE A 162 -4.59 -16.04 -16.19
CA ILE A 162 -5.23 -14.85 -16.73
C ILE A 162 -4.41 -13.62 -16.37
N MET A 163 -3.95 -13.53 -15.13
CA MET A 163 -3.10 -12.44 -14.67
C MET A 163 -1.75 -12.43 -15.40
N TYR A 164 -1.17 -13.61 -15.71
CA TYR A 164 0.01 -13.71 -16.53
C TYR A 164 -0.21 -13.11 -17.93
N ASN A 165 -1.30 -13.52 -18.59
CA ASN A 165 -1.63 -13.02 -19.93
C ASN A 165 -1.95 -11.52 -19.91
N LEU A 166 -2.63 -11.02 -18.87
CA LEU A 166 -2.86 -9.60 -18.68
C LEU A 166 -1.53 -8.84 -18.58
N GLY A 167 -0.59 -9.30 -17.76
CA GLY A 167 0.72 -8.69 -17.64
C GLY A 167 1.50 -8.69 -18.97
N LYS A 168 1.51 -9.80 -19.69
CA LYS A 168 2.13 -9.90 -21.01
C LYS A 168 1.49 -8.93 -22.01
N ASN A 169 0.16 -8.83 -22.02
CA ASN A 169 -0.56 -7.90 -22.91
C ASN A 169 -0.25 -6.44 -22.58
N ILE A 170 -0.12 -6.08 -21.30
CA ILE A 170 0.29 -4.74 -20.88
C ILE A 170 1.67 -4.40 -21.44
N VAL A 171 2.65 -5.30 -21.31
CA VAL A 171 4.00 -5.11 -21.84
C VAL A 171 3.98 -4.95 -23.37
N THR A 172 3.25 -5.81 -24.07
CA THR A 172 3.14 -5.76 -25.53
C THR A 172 2.51 -4.46 -26.04
N ASN A 173 1.60 -3.88 -25.26
CA ASN A 173 0.82 -2.70 -25.65
C ASN A 173 1.20 -1.44 -24.87
N ILE A 174 2.40 -1.37 -24.31
CA ILE A 174 2.84 -0.26 -23.44
C ILE A 174 2.72 1.11 -24.11
N GLU A 175 2.90 1.19 -25.42
CA GLU A 175 2.81 2.43 -26.19
C GLU A 175 1.37 2.94 -26.35
N ASN A 176 0.37 2.09 -26.16
CA ASN A 176 -1.03 2.47 -26.24
C ASN A 176 -1.51 3.23 -25.00
N PHE A 177 -0.79 3.12 -23.86
CA PHE A 177 -1.11 3.88 -22.67
C PHE A 177 -0.69 5.34 -22.83
N LYS A 178 -1.61 6.24 -22.53
CA LYS A 178 -1.43 7.69 -22.73
C LYS A 178 -0.95 8.35 -21.45
N LYS A 179 -0.15 9.39 -21.61
CA LYS A 179 0.16 10.31 -20.51
C LYS A 179 -1.07 11.19 -20.23
N SER A 180 -1.30 11.48 -18.96
CA SER A 180 -2.30 12.48 -18.59
C SER A 180 -1.93 13.85 -19.16
N LYS A 181 -2.93 14.54 -19.70
CA LYS A 181 -2.83 15.92 -20.20
C LYS A 181 -3.68 16.88 -19.39
N ILE A 182 -4.28 16.41 -18.31
CA ILE A 182 -5.18 17.18 -17.46
C ILE A 182 -4.32 18.06 -16.54
N ASN A 183 -4.71 19.32 -16.37
CA ASN A 183 -4.09 20.22 -15.40
C ASN A 183 -5.01 20.35 -14.18
N ILE A 184 -4.55 19.86 -13.03
CA ILE A 184 -5.33 19.83 -11.80
C ILE A 184 -4.63 20.63 -10.72
N LYS A 185 -5.39 21.47 -10.03
CA LYS A 185 -4.93 22.14 -8.81
C LYS A 185 -4.75 21.09 -7.70
N GLN A 186 -3.61 21.17 -7.04
CA GLN A 186 -3.25 20.25 -5.96
C GLN A 186 -3.88 20.71 -4.64
N HIS A 187 -4.39 19.74 -3.87
CA HIS A 187 -5.10 19.99 -2.61
C HIS A 187 -4.64 19.09 -1.46
N ASN A 188 -3.79 18.09 -1.74
CA ASN A 188 -3.31 17.20 -0.71
C ASN A 188 -2.57 17.93 0.41
N PRO A 189 -2.67 17.43 1.64
CA PRO A 189 -1.79 17.85 2.72
C PRO A 189 -0.33 17.46 2.42
N LEU A 190 0.59 18.04 3.18
CA LEU A 190 1.99 17.62 3.15
C LEU A 190 2.10 16.20 3.76
N PHE A 191 2.66 15.26 3.00
CA PHE A 191 3.01 13.94 3.48
C PHE A 191 4.51 13.85 3.79
N LEU A 192 4.83 13.23 4.91
CA LEU A 192 6.19 12.91 5.31
C LEU A 192 6.28 11.41 5.59
N TYR A 193 7.42 10.80 5.29
CA TYR A 193 7.74 9.50 5.87
C TYR A 193 8.93 9.65 6.81
N LEU A 194 8.91 8.90 7.90
CA LEU A 194 9.97 8.88 8.90
C LEU A 194 10.52 7.47 9.05
N THR A 195 11.79 7.41 9.34
CA THR A 195 12.46 6.20 9.79
C THR A 195 12.57 6.22 11.32
N PRO A 196 12.85 5.11 11.99
CA PRO A 196 13.16 5.11 13.42
C PRO A 196 14.30 6.05 13.81
N LEU A 197 15.21 6.41 12.88
CA LEU A 197 16.32 7.35 13.13
C LEU A 197 15.83 8.81 13.19
N ASP A 198 14.64 9.11 12.68
CA ASP A 198 14.03 10.43 12.77
C ASP A 198 13.28 10.65 14.10
N LEU A 199 13.24 9.62 14.95
CA LEU A 199 12.60 9.61 16.26
C LEU A 199 13.67 9.62 17.36
N ASP A 200 13.32 10.12 18.54
CA ASP A 200 14.19 10.13 19.71
C ASP A 200 14.13 8.75 20.39
N LEU A 201 15.25 8.05 20.47
CA LEU A 201 15.37 6.81 21.21
C LEU A 201 15.40 7.10 22.71
N ILE A 202 14.33 6.75 23.44
CA ILE A 202 14.21 6.98 24.88
C ILE A 202 14.69 5.77 25.68
N GLU A 203 14.36 4.56 25.22
CA GLU A 203 14.70 3.30 25.87
C GLU A 203 15.02 2.24 24.82
N GLY A 204 15.86 1.25 25.17
CA GLY A 204 16.17 0.11 24.33
C GLY A 204 17.25 0.36 23.30
N ASN A 205 17.18 -0.36 22.19
CA ASN A 205 18.23 -0.34 21.15
C ASN A 205 17.61 -0.37 19.74
N LEU A 206 18.30 0.28 18.81
CA LEU A 206 18.00 0.29 17.39
C LEU A 206 19.19 -0.24 16.60
N GLN A 207 18.98 -1.27 15.81
CA GLN A 207 20.00 -1.81 14.91
C GLN A 207 19.53 -1.72 13.45
N TYR A 208 20.34 -1.09 12.63
CA TYR A 208 20.11 -1.05 11.19
C TYR A 208 20.38 -2.42 10.55
N SER A 209 19.53 -2.81 9.62
CA SER A 209 19.70 -4.04 8.85
C SER A 209 19.14 -3.84 7.43
N LEU A 210 19.83 -4.43 6.46
CA LEU A 210 19.39 -4.44 5.07
C LEU A 210 18.86 -5.82 4.75
N LYS A 211 17.57 -5.94 4.46
CA LYS A 211 16.91 -7.20 4.16
C LYS A 211 16.70 -7.37 2.67
N LYS A 212 17.09 -8.52 2.16
CA LYS A 212 16.85 -8.94 0.77
C LYS A 212 15.90 -10.12 0.77
N HIS A 213 14.86 -10.02 -0.02
CA HIS A 213 13.89 -11.10 -0.17
C HIS A 213 13.59 -11.36 -1.65
N PRO A 214 13.48 -12.63 -2.09
CA PRO A 214 13.23 -12.95 -3.50
C PRO A 214 11.95 -12.36 -4.09
N LEU A 215 10.92 -12.12 -3.27
CA LEU A 215 9.63 -11.58 -3.68
C LEU A 215 9.51 -10.07 -3.47
N PHE A 216 10.36 -9.49 -2.62
CA PHE A 216 10.33 -8.08 -2.27
C PHE A 216 11.69 -7.48 -2.57
N GLN A 217 11.69 -6.21 -2.85
CA GLN A 217 12.93 -5.49 -3.03
C GLN A 217 13.71 -5.38 -1.72
N GLU A 218 14.98 -5.08 -1.85
CA GLU A 218 15.84 -4.73 -0.75
C GLU A 218 15.18 -3.65 0.13
N CYS A 219 14.97 -3.96 1.40
CA CYS A 219 14.31 -3.10 2.35
C CYS A 219 15.26 -2.76 3.49
N GLN A 220 15.45 -1.46 3.72
CA GLN A 220 16.10 -0.98 4.92
C GLN A 220 15.18 -1.21 6.10
N THR A 221 15.66 -1.91 7.10
CA THR A 221 14.92 -2.24 8.31
C THR A 221 15.69 -1.81 9.55
N TYR A 222 14.95 -1.58 10.62
CA TYR A 222 15.52 -1.26 11.92
C TYR A 222 15.00 -2.29 12.91
N ARG A 223 15.90 -3.11 13.45
CA ARG A 223 15.55 -4.04 14.51
C ARG A 223 15.21 -3.27 15.76
N ILE A 224 14.06 -3.55 16.31
CA ILE A 224 13.55 -2.96 17.54
C ILE A 224 13.38 -4.07 18.55
N GLU A 225 14.07 -3.95 19.66
CA GLU A 225 14.01 -4.92 20.76
C GLU A 225 12.79 -4.68 21.63
N LEU A 226 12.44 -5.70 22.40
CA LEU A 226 11.39 -5.60 23.42
C LEU A 226 11.67 -4.40 24.36
N ASN A 227 10.63 -3.66 24.69
CA ASN A 227 10.66 -2.44 25.49
C ASN A 227 11.37 -1.23 24.86
N THR A 228 11.83 -1.32 23.63
CA THR A 228 12.33 -0.14 22.93
C THR A 228 11.20 0.90 22.82
N LYS A 229 11.52 2.13 23.18
CA LYS A 229 10.61 3.26 23.16
C LYS A 229 11.19 4.38 22.31
N LEU A 230 10.43 4.76 21.28
CA LEU A 230 10.76 5.81 20.34
C LEU A 230 9.77 6.96 20.49
N LYS A 231 10.25 8.16 20.75
CA LYS A 231 9.43 9.36 20.91
C LYS A 231 9.45 10.21 19.64
N PHE A 232 8.31 10.78 19.29
CA PHE A 232 8.26 11.74 18.20
C PHE A 232 8.85 13.08 18.63
N PRO A 233 9.83 13.64 17.89
CA PRO A 233 10.30 14.99 18.10
C PRO A 233 9.16 16.00 18.00
N THR A 234 9.23 17.08 18.80
CA THR A 234 8.17 18.09 18.90
C THR A 234 7.83 18.77 17.56
N LYS A 235 8.78 18.82 16.61
CA LYS A 235 8.55 19.34 15.26
C LYS A 235 7.47 18.59 14.47
N TYR A 236 7.10 17.37 14.89
CA TYR A 236 6.05 16.57 14.29
C TYR A 236 4.71 16.68 15.05
N SER A 237 4.62 17.53 16.08
CA SER A 237 3.33 17.77 16.75
C SER A 237 2.31 18.35 15.79
N ASN A 238 1.04 17.93 15.97
CA ASN A 238 -0.11 18.23 15.12
C ASN A 238 -0.13 17.53 13.75
N PHE A 239 0.83 16.65 13.44
CA PHE A 239 0.69 15.74 12.31
C PHE A 239 -0.23 14.58 12.67
N ILE A 240 -0.88 14.02 11.64
CA ILE A 240 -1.71 12.81 11.77
C ILE A 240 -0.87 11.62 11.36
N LEU A 241 -0.84 10.61 12.22
CA LEU A 241 -0.24 9.32 11.91
C LEU A 241 -1.20 8.49 11.05
N ILE A 242 -0.80 8.14 9.83
CA ILE A 242 -1.63 7.38 8.88
C ILE A 242 -1.34 5.89 8.95
N GLY A 243 -0.10 5.51 9.16
CA GLY A 243 0.27 4.10 9.22
C GLY A 243 1.74 3.84 9.46
N MET A 244 2.09 2.56 9.51
CA MET A 244 3.46 2.09 9.75
C MET A 244 3.77 0.89 8.88
N HIS A 245 4.97 0.83 8.36
CA HIS A 245 5.48 -0.34 7.65
C HIS A 245 6.28 -1.23 8.60
N THR A 246 5.92 -2.50 8.68
CA THR A 246 6.58 -3.48 9.54
C THR A 246 7.08 -4.67 8.74
N TYR A 247 8.18 -5.24 9.21
CA TYR A 247 8.80 -6.42 8.65
C TYR A 247 9.09 -7.43 9.78
N ASN A 248 8.61 -8.68 9.65
CA ASN A 248 8.79 -9.72 10.64
C ASN A 248 9.39 -10.98 10.00
N GLU A 249 10.59 -11.38 10.40
CA GLU A 249 11.34 -12.49 9.79
C GLU A 249 10.95 -13.90 10.31
N GLU A 250 10.34 -14.01 11.47
CA GLU A 250 10.07 -15.32 12.08
C GLU A 250 8.98 -16.15 11.40
N LEU A 251 8.36 -15.59 10.38
CA LEU A 251 7.36 -16.31 9.61
C LEU A 251 8.01 -17.23 8.55
N LYS A 252 8.90 -18.14 8.96
CA LYS A 252 9.20 -19.36 8.19
C LYS A 252 7.95 -20.27 8.23
N ILE A 253 6.88 -19.84 7.57
CA ILE A 253 5.58 -20.50 7.71
C ILE A 253 5.41 -21.56 6.63
N LYS A 254 5.43 -22.81 7.07
CA LYS A 254 4.78 -23.92 6.35
C LYS A 254 3.24 -23.84 6.41
N ASN A 255 2.65 -23.07 7.31
CA ASN A 255 1.20 -22.96 7.52
C ASN A 255 0.78 -21.56 8.05
N TRP A 256 0.85 -20.54 7.22
CA TRP A 256 0.52 -19.17 7.60
C TRP A 256 -0.95 -18.98 8.05
N MET A 257 -1.89 -19.80 7.56
CA MET A 257 -3.31 -19.75 7.97
C MET A 257 -3.57 -20.26 9.39
N LYS A 258 -2.70 -21.09 9.96
CA LYS A 258 -2.93 -21.70 11.28
C LYS A 258 -2.35 -20.93 12.46
N LYS A 259 -1.48 -19.92 12.22
CA LYS A 259 -0.81 -19.17 13.28
C LYS A 259 -0.93 -17.65 13.06
N ARG A 260 -2.15 -17.11 13.18
CA ARG A 260 -2.35 -15.68 13.46
C ARG A 260 -1.92 -15.33 14.91
N GLN A 261 -0.80 -15.86 15.38
CA GLN A 261 -0.22 -15.41 16.64
C GLN A 261 0.54 -14.12 16.36
N SER A 262 0.14 -13.02 16.99
CA SER A 262 0.93 -11.79 16.94
C SER A 262 2.30 -12.08 17.54
N TYR A 263 3.36 -11.83 16.79
CA TYR A 263 4.73 -12.00 17.25
C TYR A 263 5.24 -10.75 17.96
N GLY A 264 4.45 -9.70 17.98
CA GLY A 264 4.72 -8.47 18.70
C GLY A 264 3.57 -7.49 18.53
N ASN A 265 3.33 -6.72 19.55
CA ASN A 265 2.41 -5.61 19.54
C ASN A 265 3.18 -4.29 19.53
N ILE A 266 2.68 -3.35 18.77
CA ILE A 266 3.18 -1.99 18.72
C ILE A 266 2.14 -1.10 19.37
N ALA A 267 2.48 -0.53 20.51
CA ALA A 267 1.66 0.47 21.16
C ALA A 267 2.12 1.87 20.70
N ILE A 268 1.17 2.66 20.21
CA ILE A 268 1.36 4.05 19.86
C ILE A 268 0.53 4.87 20.82
N THR A 269 1.17 5.68 21.62
CA THR A 269 0.52 6.40 22.72
C THR A 269 0.77 7.90 22.61
N ASN A 270 -0.27 8.69 22.82
CA ASN A 270 -0.19 10.13 23.03
C ASN A 270 -0.94 10.49 24.33
N ASP A 271 -1.13 11.77 24.62
CA ASP A 271 -1.80 12.22 25.85
C ASP A 271 -3.28 11.80 25.93
N THR A 272 -3.91 11.46 24.81
CA THR A 272 -5.36 11.22 24.74
C THR A 272 -5.74 9.77 24.47
N CYS A 273 -4.89 8.99 23.83
CA CYS A 273 -5.23 7.61 23.47
C CYS A 273 -3.99 6.72 23.29
N CYS A 274 -4.23 5.41 23.32
CA CYS A 274 -3.27 4.38 22.96
C CYS A 274 -3.88 3.49 21.87
N ILE A 275 -3.14 3.27 20.81
CA ILE A 275 -3.49 2.34 19.74
C ILE A 275 -2.50 1.18 19.78
N VAL A 276 -3.00 -0.04 19.81
CA VAL A 276 -2.18 -1.25 19.74
C VAL A 276 -2.40 -1.93 18.38
N LYS A 277 -1.33 -2.21 17.67
CA LYS A 277 -1.32 -2.93 16.39
C LYS A 277 -0.43 -4.17 16.48
N ALA A 278 -0.93 -5.28 15.97
CA ALA A 278 -0.17 -6.52 15.89
C ALA A 278 0.73 -6.53 14.62
N ALA A 279 2.03 -6.69 14.80
CA ALA A 279 2.97 -6.90 13.69
C ALA A 279 2.99 -8.39 13.32
N ALA A 280 1.88 -8.91 12.80
CA ALA A 280 1.68 -10.34 12.59
C ALA A 280 2.16 -10.86 11.23
N CYS A 281 2.35 -10.00 10.25
CA CYS A 281 2.70 -10.38 8.89
C CYS A 281 4.16 -10.07 8.57
N TYR A 282 4.72 -10.87 7.66
CA TYR A 282 6.10 -10.81 7.24
C TYR A 282 6.54 -9.42 6.72
N ASN A 283 5.79 -8.86 5.80
CA ASN A 283 5.99 -7.53 5.22
C ASN A 283 4.61 -6.90 5.07
N THR A 284 4.27 -5.96 5.93
CA THR A 284 2.94 -5.36 5.94
C THR A 284 2.97 -3.89 6.29
N PHE A 285 1.97 -3.17 5.81
CA PHE A 285 1.69 -1.82 6.24
C PHE A 285 0.49 -1.85 7.19
N LEU A 286 0.68 -1.32 8.39
CA LEU A 286 -0.33 -1.24 9.43
C LEU A 286 -1.02 0.12 9.36
N ASP A 287 -2.24 0.13 8.90
CA ASP A 287 -3.04 1.36 8.82
C ASP A 287 -3.52 1.80 10.20
N ILE A 288 -3.53 3.10 10.44
CA ILE A 288 -4.10 3.70 11.64
C ILE A 288 -5.52 4.15 11.35
N LYS A 289 -6.51 3.40 11.85
CA LYS A 289 -7.94 3.60 11.61
C LYS A 289 -8.49 4.89 12.20
N LYS A 290 -7.92 5.36 13.31
CA LYS A 290 -8.37 6.57 14.00
C LYS A 290 -7.53 7.77 13.59
N HIS A 291 -8.12 8.95 13.67
CA HIS A 291 -7.43 10.22 13.50
C HIS A 291 -6.46 10.44 14.67
N PHE A 292 -5.29 9.79 14.59
CA PHE A 292 -4.28 9.85 15.64
C PHE A 292 -3.38 11.06 15.42
N ILE A 293 -3.51 12.06 16.29
CA ILE A 293 -2.69 13.28 16.24
C ILE A 293 -1.44 13.07 17.09
N ILE A 294 -0.30 13.35 16.51
CA ILE A 294 0.98 13.34 17.22
C ILE A 294 1.05 14.60 18.09
N ASP A 295 1.37 14.43 19.36
CA ASP A 295 1.64 15.48 20.32
C ASP A 295 3.10 15.39 20.85
N LYS A 296 3.48 16.30 21.75
CA LYS A 296 4.81 16.36 22.34
C LYS A 296 5.19 15.14 23.18
N ASN A 297 4.18 14.34 23.62
CA ASN A 297 4.36 13.15 24.46
C ASN A 297 4.18 11.85 23.67
N THR A 298 3.87 11.95 22.38
CA THR A 298 3.66 10.75 21.53
C THR A 298 4.89 9.90 21.42
N TYR A 299 4.71 8.60 21.66
CA TYR A 299 5.76 7.60 21.52
C TYR A 299 5.22 6.30 20.94
N ILE A 300 6.13 5.51 20.38
CA ILE A 300 5.92 4.13 19.96
C ILE A 300 6.67 3.23 20.91
N LYS A 301 6.01 2.20 21.42
CA LYS A 301 6.62 1.17 22.27
C LYS A 301 6.37 -0.21 21.70
N PHE A 302 7.38 -1.05 21.78
CA PHE A 302 7.26 -2.45 21.43
C PHE A 302 6.82 -3.25 22.65
N GLU A 303 5.69 -3.93 22.55
CA GLU A 303 5.12 -4.75 23.63
C GLU A 303 4.91 -6.18 23.10
N THR A 304 5.66 -7.13 23.67
CA THR A 304 5.48 -8.55 23.34
C THR A 304 5.94 -9.42 24.49
N ASN A 305 5.26 -10.54 24.67
CA ASN A 305 5.65 -11.57 25.61
C ASN A 305 6.64 -12.59 25.00
N LYS A 306 7.09 -12.37 23.76
CA LYS A 306 8.05 -13.20 23.03
C LYS A 306 9.21 -12.34 22.54
N PRO A 307 10.43 -12.90 22.38
CA PRO A 307 11.53 -12.15 21.79
C PRO A 307 11.09 -11.58 20.44
N ALA A 308 11.15 -10.27 20.33
CA ALA A 308 10.86 -9.59 19.07
C ALA A 308 11.96 -9.93 18.08
N THR A 309 11.59 -10.52 16.99
CA THR A 309 12.43 -10.57 15.82
C THR A 309 12.36 -9.25 15.07
N GLU A 310 13.31 -9.06 14.21
CA GLU A 310 13.58 -7.82 13.49
C GLU A 310 12.33 -7.14 12.94
N ASN A 311 12.00 -5.97 13.44
CA ASN A 311 10.91 -5.15 12.95
C ASN A 311 11.46 -3.81 12.45
N SER A 312 11.03 -3.40 11.28
CA SER A 312 11.33 -2.09 10.74
C SER A 312 10.07 -1.24 10.75
N PHE A 313 10.21 0.01 11.15
CA PHE A 313 9.11 0.96 11.12
C PHE A 313 9.33 1.97 10.03
N MET A 314 8.26 2.30 9.40
CA MET A 314 8.19 3.51 8.63
C MET A 314 6.82 4.15 8.84
N VAL A 315 6.84 5.42 9.15
CA VAL A 315 5.66 6.17 9.57
C VAL A 315 5.33 7.19 8.49
N VAL A 316 4.09 7.19 8.03
CA VAL A 316 3.57 8.17 7.07
C VAL A 316 2.67 9.14 7.81
N PHE A 317 2.90 10.43 7.64
CA PHE A 317 2.15 11.49 8.30
C PHE A 317 1.47 12.40 7.31
N SER A 318 0.36 13.00 7.72
CA SER A 318 -0.22 14.16 7.07
C SER A 318 -0.29 15.34 8.03
N GLU A 319 -0.04 16.55 7.54
CA GLU A 319 -0.24 17.77 8.31
C GLU A 319 -1.73 17.98 8.59
N ASN A 320 -2.07 18.25 9.84
CA ASN A 320 -3.46 18.57 10.22
C ASN A 320 -3.80 20.00 9.78
N LYS A 321 -4.13 20.18 8.49
CA LYS A 321 -4.77 21.41 8.07
C LYS A 321 -6.23 21.35 8.51
N LYS A 322 -6.63 22.22 9.43
CA LYS A 322 -8.03 22.54 9.71
C LYS A 322 -8.68 23.16 8.46
N ASN A 323 -8.87 22.35 7.44
CA ASN A 323 -9.66 22.73 6.29
C ASN A 323 -10.83 21.79 6.21
N THR A 324 -12.00 22.33 6.39
CA THR A 324 -13.31 21.76 6.12
C THR A 324 -13.22 20.86 4.90
N LEU A 325 -13.51 19.59 5.12
CA LEU A 325 -13.59 18.55 4.12
C LEU A 325 -14.74 18.87 3.15
N ASN A 326 -14.47 19.56 2.07
CA ASN A 326 -15.34 19.54 0.89
C ASN A 326 -14.80 18.46 -0.04
N TYR A 327 -15.21 17.21 0.22
CA TYR A 327 -15.03 16.11 -0.70
C TYR A 327 -16.27 15.99 -1.58
N ILE A 328 -16.11 16.25 -2.84
CA ILE A 328 -16.81 15.57 -3.95
C ILE A 328 -15.87 15.59 -5.14
#